data_70afd5af1084ed65d243b11d18b9ea48
#
_entry.id   70afd5af1084ed65d243b11d18b9ea48
#
_cell.length_a   1.000
_cell.length_b   1.000
_cell.length_c   1.000
_cell.angle_alpha   90.00
_cell.angle_beta   90.00
_cell.angle_gamma   90.00
#
_symmetry.space_group_name_H-M   'P 1'
#
loop_
_entity.id
_entity.type
_entity.pdbx_description
1 polymer ?
#
loop_
_entity_poly.entity_id
_entity_poly.type
_entity_poly.pdbx_seq_one_letter_code
_entity_poly.pdbx_strand_id
1 'polypeptide(L)'
;MIKEIIVVEGRDDEQRVKRALDCEVICTGGIYFSDKLLKRLKKIDQDRGIIILTDPDYAGNKIRKRINDFIPNAKNAFIAQDLCIKDEDIGIENAKEEDIKIAIENAHPSMIDSKNEYTMDDMIYYGLVGEGSKSLRIKVGKILNIGYGNAKSFLRMLNNYNISR
;
A
#
# COMPACT_ATOMS: atom_id res chain seq x y z
N MET A 1 7.50 0.24 -14.05
CA MET A 1 7.55 1.21 -12.91
C MET A 1 6.24 1.14 -12.13
N ILE A 2 6.31 1.06 -10.82
CA ILE A 2 5.12 1.10 -9.94
C ILE A 2 4.47 2.48 -10.04
N LYS A 3 3.13 2.52 -10.14
CA LYS A 3 2.38 3.77 -10.29
C LYS A 3 2.33 4.56 -8.98
N GLU A 4 2.09 3.87 -7.86
CA GLU A 4 2.02 4.50 -6.56
C GLU A 4 3.35 5.06 -6.12
N ILE A 5 3.29 6.07 -5.24
CA ILE A 5 4.46 6.54 -4.51
C ILE A 5 4.59 5.74 -3.21
N ILE A 6 5.77 5.21 -2.95
CA ILE A 6 6.05 4.48 -1.71
C ILE A 6 6.42 5.51 -0.64
N VAL A 7 5.76 5.43 0.53
CA VAL A 7 6.01 6.32 1.67
C VAL A 7 6.78 5.55 2.73
N VAL A 8 7.96 6.02 3.06
CA VAL A 8 8.88 5.44 4.05
C VAL A 8 9.20 6.44 5.17
N GLU A 9 9.90 6.01 6.20
CA GLU A 9 10.29 6.87 7.31
C GLU A 9 11.50 7.74 6.97
N GLY A 10 12.61 7.12 6.57
CA GLY A 10 13.92 7.76 6.44
C GLY A 10 14.55 7.67 5.06
N ARG A 11 15.74 8.29 4.95
CA ARG A 11 16.52 8.29 3.69
C ARG A 11 17.18 6.95 3.40
N ASP A 12 17.54 6.21 4.43
CA ASP A 12 18.19 4.91 4.25
C ASP A 12 17.16 3.88 3.75
N ASP A 13 15.91 3.94 4.26
CA ASP A 13 14.78 3.18 3.71
C ASP A 13 14.52 3.53 2.24
N GLU A 14 14.49 4.84 1.91
CA GLU A 14 14.32 5.31 0.53
C GLU A 14 15.35 4.69 -0.41
N GLN A 15 16.63 4.73 -0.01
CA GLN A 15 17.72 4.16 -0.82
C GLN A 15 17.55 2.65 -0.97
N ARG A 16 17.15 1.96 0.11
CA ARG A 16 16.95 0.53 0.10
C ARG A 16 15.79 0.12 -0.82
N VAL A 17 14.68 0.82 -0.73
CA VAL A 17 13.50 0.58 -1.59
C VAL A 17 13.82 0.85 -3.07
N LYS A 18 14.51 1.95 -3.38
CA LYS A 18 14.91 2.29 -4.76
C LYS A 18 15.92 1.32 -5.37
N ARG A 19 16.71 0.61 -4.56
CA ARG A 19 17.57 -0.48 -5.06
C ARG A 19 16.75 -1.71 -5.40
N ALA A 20 15.72 -2.00 -4.62
CA ALA A 20 14.88 -3.17 -4.81
C ALA A 20 13.87 -3.00 -5.97
N LEU A 21 13.37 -1.80 -6.21
CA LEU A 21 12.21 -1.54 -7.06
C LEU A 21 12.37 -0.28 -7.93
N ASP A 22 11.81 -0.34 -9.14
CA ASP A 22 11.63 0.84 -10.00
C ASP A 22 10.36 1.60 -9.57
N CYS A 23 10.54 2.57 -8.67
CA CYS A 23 9.46 3.33 -8.04
C CYS A 23 9.91 4.72 -7.57
N GLU A 24 8.95 5.58 -7.28
CA GLU A 24 9.18 6.83 -6.57
C GLU A 24 8.91 6.67 -5.07
N VAL A 25 9.71 7.35 -4.25
CA VAL A 25 9.65 7.26 -2.79
C VAL A 25 9.57 8.65 -2.18
N ILE A 26 8.80 8.79 -1.09
CA ILE A 26 8.73 9.98 -0.25
C ILE A 26 9.03 9.58 1.19
N CYS A 27 9.95 10.30 1.85
CA CYS A 27 10.25 10.14 3.27
C CYS A 27 9.36 11.03 4.13
N THR A 28 8.89 10.53 5.29
CA THR A 28 8.19 11.34 6.28
C THR A 28 9.15 12.15 7.14
N GLY A 29 10.36 11.66 7.38
CA GLY A 29 11.34 12.27 8.27
C GLY A 29 11.03 12.03 9.75
N GLY A 30 10.36 10.92 10.08
CA GLY A 30 10.02 10.52 11.42
C GLY A 30 8.56 10.79 11.80
N ILE A 31 8.20 10.54 13.06
CA ILE A 31 6.81 10.57 13.57
C ILE A 31 6.15 11.96 13.45
N TYR A 32 6.94 13.02 13.63
CA TYR A 32 6.44 14.41 13.72
C TYR A 32 6.49 15.16 12.38
N PHE A 33 6.17 14.49 11.28
CA PHE A 33 6.08 15.15 9.99
C PHE A 33 4.91 16.13 9.90
N SER A 34 5.02 17.13 9.02
CA SER A 34 4.09 18.26 8.96
C SER A 34 2.74 17.91 8.32
N ASP A 35 1.69 18.64 8.67
CA ASP A 35 0.38 18.56 8.01
C ASP A 35 0.44 18.96 6.52
N LYS A 36 1.45 19.78 6.14
CA LYS A 36 1.72 20.09 4.73
C LYS A 36 2.10 18.84 3.96
N LEU A 37 2.87 17.94 4.57
CA LEU A 37 3.21 16.65 3.95
C LEU A 37 1.97 15.76 3.82
N LEU A 38 1.12 15.66 4.85
CA LEU A 38 -0.15 14.90 4.77
C LEU A 38 -1.04 15.39 3.62
N LYS A 39 -1.21 16.70 3.48
CA LYS A 39 -2.00 17.30 2.38
C LYS A 39 -1.38 16.97 1.01
N ARG A 40 -0.04 16.98 0.92
CA ARG A 40 0.67 16.57 -0.31
C ARG A 40 0.45 15.09 -0.62
N LEU A 41 0.59 14.21 0.36
CA LEU A 41 0.36 12.76 0.20
C LEU A 41 -1.09 12.48 -0.23
N LYS A 42 -2.07 13.18 0.35
CA LYS A 42 -3.48 13.04 -0.04
C LYS A 42 -3.73 13.43 -1.50
N LYS A 43 -3.09 14.50 -1.97
CA LYS A 43 -3.18 14.91 -3.39
C LYS A 43 -2.55 13.86 -4.30
N ILE A 44 -1.38 13.35 -3.94
CA ILE A 44 -0.70 12.29 -4.68
C ILE A 44 -1.55 11.01 -4.72
N ASP A 45 -2.17 10.64 -3.60
CA ASP A 45 -3.03 9.46 -3.53
C ASP A 45 -4.23 9.54 -4.48
N GLN A 46 -4.79 10.74 -4.69
CA GLN A 46 -5.87 10.95 -5.65
C GLN A 46 -5.47 10.68 -7.09
N ASP A 47 -4.22 10.98 -7.46
CA ASP A 47 -3.71 10.86 -8.84
C ASP A 47 -3.05 9.50 -9.11
N ARG A 48 -2.20 9.07 -8.19
CA ARG A 48 -1.31 7.91 -8.38
C ARG A 48 -1.55 6.78 -7.38
N GLY A 49 -2.09 7.10 -6.22
CA GLY A 49 -2.09 6.23 -5.06
C GLY A 49 -0.79 6.31 -4.25
N ILE A 50 -0.84 5.87 -3.01
CA ILE A 50 0.34 5.70 -2.15
C ILE A 50 0.38 4.30 -1.54
N ILE A 51 1.59 3.78 -1.30
CA ILE A 51 1.85 2.56 -0.53
C ILE A 51 2.69 2.95 0.68
N ILE A 52 2.20 2.66 1.88
CA ILE A 52 2.92 2.94 3.12
C ILE A 52 3.79 1.74 3.47
N LEU A 53 5.09 1.95 3.54
CA LEU A 53 6.08 0.96 3.97
C LEU A 53 6.94 1.59 5.06
N THR A 54 6.60 1.38 6.31
CA THR A 54 7.30 1.91 7.49
C THR A 54 7.89 0.78 8.29
N ASP A 55 8.85 1.09 9.15
CA ASP A 55 9.51 0.14 10.02
C ASP A 55 8.51 -0.66 10.86
N PRO A 56 8.77 -1.95 11.11
CA PRO A 56 7.90 -2.80 11.92
C PRO A 56 8.11 -2.56 13.41
N ASP A 57 8.09 -1.31 13.84
CA ASP A 57 8.28 -0.85 15.20
C ASP A 57 7.17 0.12 15.66
N TYR A 58 7.31 0.69 16.85
CA TYR A 58 6.35 1.63 17.42
C TYR A 58 6.29 2.95 16.61
N ALA A 59 7.43 3.47 16.16
CA ALA A 59 7.52 4.71 15.39
C ALA A 59 6.83 4.54 14.03
N GLY A 60 7.18 3.49 13.30
CA GLY A 60 6.59 3.17 12.00
C GLY A 60 5.07 2.94 12.07
N ASN A 61 4.59 2.27 13.13
CA ASN A 61 3.15 2.10 13.34
C ASN A 61 2.43 3.43 13.61
N LYS A 62 3.05 4.37 14.31
CA LYS A 62 2.50 5.73 14.53
C LYS A 62 2.41 6.52 13.23
N ILE A 63 3.44 6.47 12.40
CA ILE A 63 3.47 7.11 11.08
C ILE A 63 2.36 6.54 10.21
N ARG A 64 2.30 5.21 10.10
CA ARG A 64 1.29 4.47 9.34
C ARG A 64 -0.12 4.83 9.77
N LYS A 65 -0.40 4.80 11.07
CA LYS A 65 -1.69 5.16 11.62
C LYS A 65 -2.08 6.60 11.24
N ARG A 66 -1.17 7.56 11.41
CA ARG A 66 -1.43 8.97 11.11
C ARG A 66 -1.74 9.20 9.63
N ILE A 67 -1.05 8.50 8.73
CA ILE A 67 -1.32 8.58 7.29
C ILE A 67 -2.67 7.94 6.98
N ASN A 68 -2.98 6.75 7.49
CA ASN A 68 -4.24 6.05 7.25
C ASN A 68 -5.45 6.79 7.80
N ASP A 69 -5.33 7.46 8.96
CA ASP A 69 -6.39 8.31 9.52
C ASP A 69 -6.76 9.47 8.57
N PHE A 70 -5.77 9.99 7.83
CA PHE A 70 -5.96 11.10 6.88
C PHE A 70 -6.25 10.63 5.44
N ILE A 71 -5.72 9.46 5.05
CA ILE A 71 -5.86 8.84 3.72
C ILE A 71 -6.32 7.38 3.90
N PRO A 72 -7.62 7.15 4.17
CA PRO A 72 -8.12 5.82 4.54
C PRO A 72 -7.97 4.73 3.47
N ASN A 73 -7.75 5.12 2.20
CA ASN A 73 -7.59 4.20 1.08
C ASN A 73 -6.12 3.96 0.71
N ALA A 74 -5.18 4.49 1.48
CA ALA A 74 -3.76 4.21 1.26
C ALA A 74 -3.48 2.70 1.36
N LYS A 75 -2.67 2.18 0.43
CA LYS A 75 -2.19 0.81 0.50
C LYS A 75 -1.15 0.66 1.59
N ASN A 76 -1.06 -0.51 2.16
CA ASN A 76 -0.12 -0.79 3.23
C ASN A 76 0.70 -2.03 2.88
N ALA A 77 2.03 -1.88 2.87
CA ALA A 77 2.99 -2.96 2.78
C ALA A 77 3.58 -3.24 4.17
N PHE A 78 3.88 -4.51 4.44
CA PHE A 78 4.42 -4.96 5.72
C PHE A 78 5.59 -5.91 5.48
N ILE A 79 6.67 -5.72 6.24
CA ILE A 79 7.76 -6.67 6.36
C ILE A 79 7.78 -7.16 7.82
N ALA A 80 7.99 -8.45 8.02
CA ALA A 80 8.08 -9.00 9.36
C ALA A 80 9.30 -8.43 10.10
N GLN A 81 9.16 -8.20 11.40
CA GLN A 81 10.18 -7.54 12.20
C GLN A 81 11.53 -8.28 12.17
N ASP A 82 11.50 -9.61 12.24
CA ASP A 82 12.69 -10.47 12.19
C ASP A 82 13.49 -10.35 10.88
N LEU A 83 12.85 -9.91 9.80
CA LEU A 83 13.50 -9.64 8.51
C LEU A 83 14.12 -8.23 8.42
N CYS A 84 13.85 -7.36 9.39
CA CYS A 84 14.29 -5.97 9.46
C CYS A 84 15.32 -5.71 10.58
N ILE A 85 15.81 -6.74 11.27
CA ILE A 85 16.74 -6.60 12.40
C ILE A 85 18.18 -6.76 11.92
N LYS A 86 19.03 -5.83 12.35
CA LYS A 86 20.49 -5.93 12.26
C LYS A 86 21.12 -5.25 13.47
N ASP A 87 21.95 -5.97 14.21
CA ASP A 87 22.71 -5.44 15.35
C ASP A 87 21.83 -4.66 16.36
N GLU A 88 20.66 -5.22 16.73
CA GLU A 88 19.63 -4.62 17.60
C GLU A 88 18.88 -3.41 16.99
N ASP A 89 19.20 -3.02 15.76
CA ASP A 89 18.49 -1.99 15.02
C ASP A 89 17.37 -2.60 14.17
N ILE A 90 16.20 -1.93 14.14
CA ILE A 90 15.01 -2.38 13.40
C ILE A 90 14.66 -1.32 12.37
N GLY A 91 14.83 -1.65 11.08
CA GLY A 91 14.50 -0.74 10.00
C GLY A 91 14.40 -1.43 8.64
N ILE A 92 13.65 -0.82 7.74
CA ILE A 92 13.48 -1.28 6.35
C ILE A 92 14.83 -1.31 5.62
N GLU A 93 15.77 -0.45 5.97
CA GLU A 93 17.12 -0.43 5.43
C GLU A 93 17.90 -1.72 5.68
N ASN A 94 17.55 -2.46 6.73
CA ASN A 94 18.16 -3.75 7.09
C ASN A 94 17.54 -4.94 6.34
N ALA A 95 16.34 -4.77 5.75
CA ALA A 95 15.65 -5.82 5.01
C ALA A 95 16.39 -6.18 3.72
N LYS A 96 16.26 -7.42 3.27
CA LYS A 96 16.73 -7.84 1.95
C LYS A 96 15.85 -7.22 0.86
N GLU A 97 16.43 -7.00 -0.32
CA GLU A 97 15.69 -6.47 -1.47
C GLU A 97 14.51 -7.36 -1.86
N GLU A 98 14.66 -8.68 -1.72
CA GLU A 98 13.62 -9.66 -1.99
C GLU A 98 12.41 -9.52 -1.04
N ASP A 99 12.67 -9.29 0.26
CA ASP A 99 11.62 -9.11 1.26
C ASP A 99 10.83 -7.82 1.01
N ILE A 100 11.51 -6.76 0.55
CA ILE A 100 10.88 -5.51 0.13
C ILE A 100 10.00 -5.74 -1.11
N LYS A 101 10.48 -6.46 -2.11
CA LYS A 101 9.71 -6.80 -3.32
C LYS A 101 8.44 -7.55 -2.95
N ILE A 102 8.55 -8.61 -2.13
CA ILE A 102 7.43 -9.42 -1.66
C ILE A 102 6.42 -8.55 -0.88
N ALA A 103 6.89 -7.68 0.01
CA ALA A 103 6.02 -6.79 0.78
C ALA A 103 5.22 -5.83 -0.11
N ILE A 104 5.86 -5.27 -1.13
CA ILE A 104 5.19 -4.36 -2.07
C ILE A 104 4.25 -5.13 -3.00
N GLU A 105 4.62 -6.31 -3.49
CA GLU A 105 3.75 -7.19 -4.28
C GLU A 105 2.49 -7.57 -3.50
N ASN A 106 2.62 -7.90 -2.21
CA ASN A 106 1.50 -8.19 -1.32
C ASN A 106 0.58 -6.97 -1.07
N ALA A 107 1.09 -5.76 -1.24
CA ALA A 107 0.27 -4.53 -1.23
C ALA A 107 -0.44 -4.27 -2.56
N HIS A 108 -0.26 -5.16 -3.55
CA HIS A 108 -0.86 -5.08 -4.88
C HIS A 108 -0.66 -3.71 -5.55
N PRO A 109 0.58 -3.39 -5.95
CA PRO A 109 0.88 -2.13 -6.62
C PRO A 109 0.18 -2.07 -7.98
N SER A 110 -0.28 -0.88 -8.37
CA SER A 110 -0.76 -0.63 -9.72
C SER A 110 0.44 -0.49 -10.66
N MET A 111 0.31 -1.07 -11.85
CA MET A 111 1.30 -0.86 -12.90
C MET A 111 0.80 0.20 -13.89
N ILE A 112 1.69 0.95 -14.51
CA ILE A 112 1.34 2.01 -15.46
C ILE A 112 0.53 1.48 -16.66
N ASP A 113 0.68 0.18 -16.96
CA ASP A 113 -0.02 -0.50 -18.07
C ASP A 113 -1.13 -1.47 -17.60
N SER A 114 -1.74 -1.24 -16.43
CA SER A 114 -2.79 -2.14 -15.90
C SER A 114 -3.98 -2.22 -16.87
N LYS A 115 -4.34 -3.44 -17.27
CA LYS A 115 -5.56 -3.71 -18.04
C LYS A 115 -6.76 -3.69 -17.08
N ASN A 116 -7.85 -3.05 -17.49
CA ASN A 116 -9.13 -3.13 -16.78
C ASN A 116 -9.80 -4.48 -17.10
N GLU A 117 -9.47 -5.52 -16.33
CA GLU A 117 -10.00 -6.88 -16.55
C GLU A 117 -11.39 -7.08 -15.95
N TYR A 118 -11.74 -6.34 -14.90
CA TYR A 118 -13.03 -6.41 -14.23
C TYR A 118 -13.92 -5.23 -14.57
N THR A 119 -15.21 -5.52 -14.76
CA THR A 119 -16.27 -4.56 -15.02
C THR A 119 -17.25 -4.49 -13.84
N MET A 120 -18.20 -3.55 -13.86
CA MET A 120 -19.27 -3.51 -12.87
C MET A 120 -20.19 -4.72 -13.01
N ASP A 121 -20.36 -5.26 -14.21
CA ASP A 121 -21.15 -6.48 -14.45
C ASP A 121 -20.51 -7.70 -13.82
N ASP A 122 -19.18 -7.80 -13.85
CA ASP A 122 -18.45 -8.83 -13.10
C ASP A 122 -18.70 -8.70 -11.60
N MET A 123 -18.67 -7.48 -11.07
CA MET A 123 -18.95 -7.22 -9.65
C MET A 123 -20.36 -7.66 -9.25
N ILE A 124 -21.34 -7.46 -10.13
CA ILE A 124 -22.73 -7.92 -9.93
C ILE A 124 -22.78 -9.45 -9.99
N TYR A 125 -22.15 -10.04 -11.01
CA TYR A 125 -22.11 -11.49 -11.21
C TYR A 125 -21.52 -12.24 -9.99
N TYR A 126 -20.44 -11.71 -9.40
CA TYR A 126 -19.81 -12.28 -8.20
C TYR A 126 -20.49 -11.88 -6.89
N GLY A 127 -21.63 -11.19 -6.92
CA GLY A 127 -22.35 -10.75 -5.71
C GLY A 127 -21.62 -9.69 -4.88
N LEU A 128 -20.67 -8.97 -5.48
CA LEU A 128 -19.89 -7.91 -4.83
C LEU A 128 -20.59 -6.55 -4.85
N VAL A 129 -21.80 -6.48 -5.45
CA VAL A 129 -22.68 -5.31 -5.49
C VAL A 129 -24.09 -5.72 -5.03
N GLY A 130 -24.82 -4.81 -4.40
CA GLY A 130 -26.18 -5.03 -3.92
C GLY A 130 -26.27 -5.22 -2.41
N GLU A 131 -27.44 -5.57 -1.94
CA GLU A 131 -27.74 -5.77 -0.52
C GLU A 131 -26.92 -6.96 0.03
N GLY A 132 -26.32 -6.79 1.22
CA GLY A 132 -25.49 -7.84 1.84
C GLY A 132 -24.07 -7.99 1.26
N SER A 133 -23.76 -7.39 0.12
CA SER A 133 -22.45 -7.53 -0.55
C SER A 133 -21.25 -6.99 0.24
N LYS A 134 -21.49 -6.16 1.26
CA LYS A 134 -20.42 -5.60 2.11
C LYS A 134 -19.60 -6.70 2.79
N SER A 135 -20.26 -7.69 3.38
CA SER A 135 -19.59 -8.80 4.09
C SER A 135 -18.77 -9.66 3.13
N LEU A 136 -19.26 -9.87 1.91
CA LEU A 136 -18.53 -10.61 0.89
C LEU A 136 -17.29 -9.83 0.42
N ARG A 137 -17.40 -8.52 0.17
CA ARG A 137 -16.22 -7.69 -0.17
C ARG A 137 -15.15 -7.70 0.93
N ILE A 138 -15.56 -7.67 2.21
CA ILE A 138 -14.61 -7.80 3.33
C ILE A 138 -13.86 -9.13 3.27
N LYS A 139 -14.59 -10.25 3.07
CA LYS A 139 -13.98 -11.59 2.99
C LYS A 139 -13.02 -11.71 1.79
N VAL A 140 -13.50 -11.33 0.60
CA VAL A 140 -12.70 -11.38 -0.64
C VAL A 140 -11.49 -10.44 -0.54
N GLY A 141 -11.68 -9.22 -0.04
CA GLY A 141 -10.59 -8.27 0.15
C GLY A 141 -9.52 -8.77 1.12
N LYS A 142 -9.91 -9.52 2.16
CA LYS A 142 -8.98 -10.18 3.07
C LYS A 142 -8.22 -11.33 2.40
N ILE A 143 -8.90 -12.16 1.62
CA ILE A 143 -8.28 -13.30 0.90
C ILE A 143 -7.28 -12.78 -0.12
N LEU A 144 -7.66 -11.75 -0.90
CA LEU A 144 -6.83 -11.16 -1.94
C LEU A 144 -5.79 -10.14 -1.38
N ASN A 145 -5.82 -9.88 -0.09
CA ASN A 145 -4.97 -8.88 0.58
C ASN A 145 -5.05 -7.47 -0.04
N ILE A 146 -6.22 -7.10 -0.56
CA ILE A 146 -6.47 -5.80 -1.20
C ILE A 146 -7.22 -4.81 -0.30
N GLY A 147 -7.59 -5.23 0.92
CA GLY A 147 -8.33 -4.40 1.85
C GLY A 147 -9.83 -4.32 1.55
N TYR A 148 -10.49 -3.29 2.07
CA TYR A 148 -11.93 -3.11 1.96
C TYR A 148 -12.26 -1.76 1.28
N GLY A 149 -13.35 -1.77 0.49
CA GLY A 149 -13.93 -0.57 -0.11
C GLY A 149 -15.43 -0.72 -0.43
N ASN A 150 -16.09 0.39 -0.79
CA ASN A 150 -17.40 0.28 -1.42
C ASN A 150 -17.27 -0.38 -2.81
N ALA A 151 -18.38 -0.72 -3.46
CA ALA A 151 -18.37 -1.45 -4.73
C ALA A 151 -17.48 -0.80 -5.80
N LYS A 152 -17.58 0.52 -5.97
CA LYS A 152 -16.77 1.28 -6.95
C LYS A 152 -15.27 1.27 -6.60
N SER A 153 -14.95 1.44 -5.32
CA SER A 153 -13.55 1.39 -4.84
C SER A 153 -12.99 -0.03 -4.96
N PHE A 154 -13.79 -1.05 -4.68
CA PHE A 154 -13.38 -2.44 -4.76
C PHE A 154 -13.10 -2.87 -6.21
N LEU A 155 -13.96 -2.48 -7.16
CA LEU A 155 -13.72 -2.67 -8.59
C LEU A 155 -12.38 -2.03 -9.03
N ARG A 156 -12.13 -0.79 -8.59
CA ARG A 156 -10.86 -0.12 -8.87
C ARG A 156 -9.67 -0.88 -8.28
N MET A 157 -9.82 -1.43 -7.07
CA MET A 157 -8.76 -2.25 -6.43
C MET A 157 -8.47 -3.51 -7.25
N LEU A 158 -9.50 -4.27 -7.66
CA LEU A 158 -9.33 -5.47 -8.49
C LEU A 158 -8.52 -5.17 -9.76
N ASN A 159 -8.83 -4.07 -10.45
CA ASN A 159 -8.16 -3.69 -11.68
C ASN A 159 -6.76 -3.12 -11.45
N ASN A 160 -6.60 -2.22 -10.46
CA ASN A 160 -5.33 -1.57 -10.21
C ASN A 160 -4.28 -2.52 -9.63
N TYR A 161 -4.71 -3.58 -8.94
CA TYR A 161 -3.81 -4.53 -8.28
C TYR A 161 -3.49 -5.74 -9.18
N ASN A 162 -3.91 -5.67 -10.46
CA ASN A 162 -3.71 -6.74 -11.44
C ASN A 162 -4.19 -8.11 -10.94
N ILE A 163 -5.31 -8.13 -10.19
CA ILE A 163 -5.92 -9.39 -9.79
C ILE A 163 -6.40 -10.10 -11.05
N SER A 164 -5.85 -11.27 -11.31
CA SER A 164 -6.30 -12.11 -12.44
C SER A 164 -7.71 -12.67 -12.21
N ARG A 165 -8.44 -12.85 -13.28
CA ARG A 165 -9.73 -13.58 -13.28
C ARG A 165 -9.57 -15.04 -12.89
#